data_94a37a0683a9b4f007f2e9fc158babf7
#
_entry.id   94a37a0683a9b4f007f2e9fc158babf7
#
_cell.length_a   1.000
_cell.length_b   1.000
_cell.length_c   1.000
_cell.angle_alpha   90.00
_cell.angle_beta   90.00
_cell.angle_gamma   90.00
#
_symmetry.space_group_name_H-M   'P 1'
#
loop_
_entity.id
_entity.type
_entity.pdbx_description
1 polymer ?
#
loop_
_entity_poly.entity_id
_entity_poly.type
_entity_poly.pdbx_seq_one_letter_code
_entity_poly.pdbx_strand_id
1 'polypeptide(L)'
;MPKAFSDSEKDIIDNKLIEAGRDLFSKFGLKKTGIKDITEAVGISQGSFYSFYNSKEELYFTILEIEEEKIQEEILESDIFKGEVTVQSFKEFLLKGFKLIDNNKMVKQLYQNQQEYQQLVRKLPVERIEGHIENDTEKLMPIITSLQKEGKIIEQNPKIISGLLRSLFLLSLHKEEIGTEIFPDTIELLIELISQGLIKE
;
A
#
# COMPACT_ATOMS: atom_id res chain seq x y z
N MET A 1 7.77 -37.59 -14.20
CA MET A 1 7.71 -36.13 -14.24
C MET A 1 6.57 -35.72 -13.32
N PRO A 2 6.71 -34.73 -12.45
CA PRO A 2 5.59 -34.20 -11.69
C PRO A 2 4.53 -33.73 -12.69
N LYS A 3 3.27 -34.07 -12.43
CA LYS A 3 2.12 -33.65 -13.25
C LYS A 3 2.02 -32.13 -13.15
N ALA A 4 1.99 -31.44 -14.27
CA ALA A 4 1.76 -30.00 -14.26
C ALA A 4 0.37 -29.72 -13.66
N PHE A 5 0.28 -28.70 -12.81
CA PHE A 5 -0.99 -28.28 -12.23
C PHE A 5 -1.95 -27.81 -13.34
N SER A 6 -3.21 -28.19 -13.25
CA SER A 6 -4.28 -27.59 -14.06
C SER A 6 -4.47 -26.11 -13.68
N ASP A 7 -5.10 -25.32 -14.53
CA ASP A 7 -5.30 -23.88 -14.26
C ASP A 7 -6.12 -23.67 -12.97
N SER A 8 -7.16 -24.48 -12.74
CA SER A 8 -7.93 -24.44 -11.48
C SER A 8 -7.10 -24.81 -10.25
N GLU A 9 -6.17 -25.77 -10.37
CA GLU A 9 -5.24 -26.12 -9.28
C GLU A 9 -4.24 -25.00 -9.03
N LYS A 10 -3.79 -24.29 -10.08
CA LYS A 10 -2.91 -23.12 -9.94
C LYS A 10 -3.60 -21.99 -9.17
N ASP A 11 -4.85 -21.66 -9.53
CA ASP A 11 -5.60 -20.60 -8.84
C ASP A 11 -5.79 -20.92 -7.35
N ILE A 12 -6.08 -22.19 -7.02
CA ILE A 12 -6.23 -22.64 -5.63
C ILE A 12 -4.90 -22.55 -4.88
N ILE A 13 -3.80 -22.94 -5.50
CA ILE A 13 -2.47 -22.92 -4.87
C ILE A 13 -2.00 -21.47 -4.70
N ASP A 14 -2.22 -20.61 -5.69
CA ASP A 14 -1.87 -19.20 -5.63
C ASP A 14 -2.58 -18.49 -4.48
N ASN A 15 -3.90 -18.69 -4.36
CA ASN A 15 -4.66 -18.15 -3.23
C ASN A 15 -4.13 -18.66 -1.88
N LYS A 16 -3.75 -19.93 -1.77
CA LYS A 16 -3.14 -20.47 -0.55
C LYS A 16 -1.76 -19.87 -0.27
N LEU A 17 -0.96 -19.60 -1.29
CA LEU A 17 0.35 -18.94 -1.15
C LEU A 17 0.16 -17.51 -0.64
N ILE A 18 -0.83 -16.78 -1.16
CA ILE A 18 -1.19 -15.44 -0.70
C ILE A 18 -1.64 -15.46 0.77
N GLU A 19 -2.53 -16.37 1.15
CA GLU A 19 -3.02 -16.50 2.53
C GLU A 19 -1.90 -16.88 3.51
N ALA A 20 -1.14 -17.93 3.21
CA ALA A 20 -0.03 -18.38 4.04
C ALA A 20 1.08 -17.31 4.13
N GLY A 21 1.38 -16.65 3.01
CA GLY A 21 2.33 -15.55 2.95
C GLY A 21 1.87 -14.38 3.82
N ARG A 22 0.60 -13.98 3.72
CA ARG A 22 0.00 -12.92 4.53
C ARG A 22 0.16 -13.20 6.04
N ASP A 23 -0.18 -14.40 6.46
CA ASP A 23 -0.08 -14.79 7.88
C ASP A 23 1.37 -14.79 8.38
N LEU A 24 2.28 -15.38 7.62
CA LEU A 24 3.68 -15.50 8.00
C LEU A 24 4.40 -14.14 7.97
N PHE A 25 4.18 -13.34 6.92
CA PHE A 25 4.78 -12.01 6.81
C PHE A 25 4.24 -11.05 7.87
N SER A 26 2.93 -11.06 8.16
CA SER A 26 2.34 -10.25 9.22
C SER A 26 2.87 -10.60 10.61
N LYS A 27 3.33 -11.84 10.80
CA LYS A 27 3.80 -12.37 12.09
C LYS A 27 5.29 -12.20 12.29
N PHE A 28 6.08 -12.43 11.25
CA PHE A 28 7.53 -12.55 11.34
C PHE A 28 8.30 -11.51 10.49
N GLY A 29 7.62 -10.79 9.59
CA GLY A 29 8.22 -9.88 8.62
C GLY A 29 8.82 -10.59 7.42
N LEU A 30 9.22 -9.80 6.40
CA LEU A 30 9.82 -10.31 5.16
C LEU A 30 11.15 -11.03 5.42
N LYS A 31 11.99 -10.49 6.30
CA LYS A 31 13.33 -11.00 6.54
C LYS A 31 13.34 -12.39 7.16
N LYS A 32 12.46 -12.65 8.14
CA LYS A 32 12.43 -13.90 8.92
C LYS A 32 11.57 -14.99 8.29
N THR A 33 10.72 -14.66 7.31
CA THR A 33 9.89 -15.64 6.61
C THR A 33 10.68 -16.26 5.46
N GLY A 34 10.79 -17.59 5.43
CA GLY A 34 11.45 -18.35 4.36
C GLY A 34 10.45 -18.95 3.37
N ILE A 35 10.89 -19.19 2.12
CA ILE A 35 10.06 -19.92 1.12
C ILE A 35 9.66 -21.29 1.67
N LYS A 36 10.56 -21.95 2.42
CA LYS A 36 10.28 -23.23 3.05
C LYS A 36 9.05 -23.16 3.97
N ASP A 37 8.98 -22.14 4.82
CA ASP A 37 7.89 -21.98 5.78
C ASP A 37 6.54 -21.78 5.05
N ILE A 38 6.55 -20.98 3.97
CA ILE A 38 5.38 -20.73 3.13
C ILE A 38 4.92 -22.03 2.44
N THR A 39 5.84 -22.74 1.82
CA THR A 39 5.53 -23.95 1.06
C THR A 39 5.07 -25.12 1.95
N GLU A 40 5.62 -25.23 3.17
CA GLU A 40 5.15 -26.18 4.18
C GLU A 40 3.73 -25.87 4.64
N ALA A 41 3.40 -24.58 4.85
CA ALA A 41 2.05 -24.16 5.21
C ALA A 41 1.00 -24.47 4.11
N VAL A 42 1.40 -24.37 2.85
CA VAL A 42 0.51 -24.64 1.68
C VAL A 42 0.45 -26.12 1.33
N GLY A 43 1.48 -26.90 1.72
CA GLY A 43 1.59 -28.33 1.37
C GLY A 43 2.14 -28.59 -0.03
N ILE A 44 3.01 -27.72 -0.54
CA ILE A 44 3.68 -27.86 -1.85
C ILE A 44 5.21 -27.94 -1.69
N SER A 45 5.92 -28.35 -2.74
CA SER A 45 7.38 -28.30 -2.76
C SER A 45 7.89 -26.90 -3.00
N GLN A 46 9.14 -26.59 -2.51
CA GLN A 46 9.80 -25.32 -2.83
C GLN A 46 10.00 -25.13 -4.34
N GLY A 47 10.24 -26.21 -5.09
CA GLY A 47 10.30 -26.15 -6.55
C GLY A 47 8.99 -25.70 -7.19
N SER A 48 7.85 -26.11 -6.61
CA SER A 48 6.53 -25.69 -7.09
C SER A 48 6.26 -24.20 -6.83
N PHE A 49 6.80 -23.62 -5.76
CA PHE A 49 6.68 -22.18 -5.46
C PHE A 49 7.18 -21.33 -6.64
N TYR A 50 8.31 -21.70 -7.23
CA TYR A 50 8.91 -20.96 -8.35
C TYR A 50 8.12 -21.04 -9.66
N SER A 51 7.03 -21.83 -9.70
CA SER A 51 6.08 -21.79 -10.82
C SER A 51 5.03 -20.69 -10.67
N PHE A 52 4.96 -20.05 -9.49
CA PHE A 52 4.04 -18.97 -9.16
C PHE A 52 4.76 -17.63 -8.97
N TYR A 53 5.85 -17.64 -8.18
CA TYR A 53 6.60 -16.43 -7.81
C TYR A 53 8.10 -16.66 -7.95
N ASN A 54 8.82 -15.71 -8.55
CA ASN A 54 10.27 -15.81 -8.71
C ASN A 54 11.05 -15.63 -7.39
N SER A 55 10.40 -15.02 -6.38
CA SER A 55 10.99 -14.78 -5.07
C SER A 55 9.90 -14.60 -4.00
N LYS A 56 10.31 -14.72 -2.73
CA LYS A 56 9.39 -14.38 -1.62
C LYS A 56 9.07 -12.89 -1.58
N GLU A 57 9.96 -12.06 -2.07
CA GLU A 57 9.79 -10.62 -2.21
C GLU A 57 8.67 -10.30 -3.22
N GLU A 58 8.59 -11.05 -4.31
CA GLU A 58 7.50 -10.92 -5.28
C GLU A 58 6.14 -11.30 -4.67
N LEU A 59 6.06 -12.44 -3.97
CA LEU A 59 4.85 -12.82 -3.23
C LEU A 59 4.49 -11.77 -2.18
N TYR A 60 5.47 -11.26 -1.43
CA TYR A 60 5.26 -10.22 -0.43
C TYR A 60 4.63 -8.97 -1.06
N PHE A 61 5.18 -8.53 -2.20
CA PHE A 61 4.70 -7.34 -2.90
C PHE A 61 3.29 -7.54 -3.46
N THR A 62 2.98 -8.73 -4.01
CA THR A 62 1.62 -9.06 -4.45
C THR A 62 0.62 -8.99 -3.29
N ILE A 63 0.99 -9.50 -2.12
CA ILE A 63 0.12 -9.41 -0.93
C ILE A 63 -0.01 -7.95 -0.47
N LEU A 64 1.08 -7.18 -0.51
CA LEU A 64 1.07 -5.76 -0.18
C LEU A 64 0.09 -4.98 -1.07
N GLU A 65 0.14 -5.20 -2.39
CA GLU A 65 -0.79 -4.58 -3.35
C GLU A 65 -2.25 -4.91 -3.01
N ILE A 66 -2.55 -6.16 -2.66
CA ILE A 66 -3.90 -6.59 -2.26
C ILE A 66 -4.34 -5.87 -0.96
N GLU A 67 -3.45 -5.75 0.02
CA GLU A 67 -3.78 -5.09 1.29
C GLU A 67 -3.95 -3.57 1.11
N GLU A 68 -3.12 -2.95 0.30
CA GLU A 68 -3.25 -1.52 -0.03
C GLU A 68 -4.52 -1.24 -0.84
N GLU A 69 -4.90 -2.13 -1.75
CA GLU A 69 -6.15 -2.01 -2.50
C GLU A 69 -7.37 -2.04 -1.57
N LYS A 70 -7.42 -2.95 -0.60
CA LYS A 70 -8.49 -2.98 0.41
C LYS A 70 -8.55 -1.69 1.24
N ILE A 71 -7.39 -1.16 1.62
CA ILE A 71 -7.31 0.12 2.35
C ILE A 71 -7.84 1.25 1.47
N GLN A 72 -7.46 1.30 0.20
CA GLN A 72 -7.93 2.30 -0.75
C GLN A 72 -9.46 2.22 -0.95
N GLU A 73 -9.99 1.01 -1.16
CA GLU A 73 -11.43 0.80 -1.28
C GLU A 73 -12.17 1.29 -0.04
N GLU A 74 -11.73 0.93 1.16
CA GLU A 74 -12.35 1.37 2.42
C GLU A 74 -12.29 2.90 2.61
N ILE A 75 -11.21 3.53 2.15
CA ILE A 75 -11.07 4.98 2.17
C ILE A 75 -12.05 5.63 1.18
N LEU A 76 -12.13 5.12 -0.05
CA LEU A 76 -12.94 5.67 -1.14
C LEU A 76 -14.44 5.45 -0.93
N GLU A 77 -14.84 4.36 -0.29
CA GLU A 77 -16.23 4.09 0.10
C GLU A 77 -16.70 4.97 1.26
N SER A 78 -15.78 5.69 1.91
CA SER A 78 -16.16 6.58 3.01
C SER A 78 -17.02 7.74 2.51
N ASP A 79 -18.01 8.12 3.33
CA ASP A 79 -18.98 9.19 3.01
C ASP A 79 -18.35 10.59 2.93
N ILE A 80 -17.06 10.71 3.14
CA ILE A 80 -16.30 11.98 3.13
C ILE A 80 -16.44 12.72 1.79
N PHE A 81 -16.53 11.98 0.67
CA PHE A 81 -16.73 12.57 -0.66
C PHE A 81 -18.19 12.66 -1.10
N LYS A 82 -19.15 12.15 -0.29
CA LYS A 82 -20.59 12.23 -0.57
C LYS A 82 -21.21 13.52 -0.05
N GLY A 83 -20.50 14.27 0.81
CA GLY A 83 -20.91 15.52 1.41
C GLY A 83 -20.18 16.74 0.86
N GLU A 84 -20.22 17.83 1.60
CA GLU A 84 -19.42 19.02 1.30
C GLU A 84 -17.95 18.75 1.58
N VAL A 85 -17.11 18.97 0.55
CA VAL A 85 -15.65 18.82 0.69
C VAL A 85 -15.08 20.09 1.30
N THR A 86 -14.72 20.02 2.57
CA THR A 86 -14.13 21.09 3.36
C THR A 86 -12.71 20.74 3.78
N VAL A 87 -11.94 21.73 4.25
CA VAL A 87 -10.61 21.48 4.85
C VAL A 87 -10.70 20.40 5.93
N GLN A 88 -11.74 20.47 6.79
CA GLN A 88 -11.91 19.53 7.88
C GLN A 88 -12.22 18.10 7.39
N SER A 89 -13.17 17.95 6.44
CA SER A 89 -13.50 16.61 5.90
C SER A 89 -12.32 16.00 5.15
N PHE A 90 -11.50 16.80 4.46
CA PHE A 90 -10.32 16.31 3.78
C PHE A 90 -9.18 15.92 4.77
N LYS A 91 -9.01 16.69 5.85
CA LYS A 91 -8.12 16.32 6.97
C LYS A 91 -8.53 14.97 7.56
N GLU A 92 -9.81 14.76 7.84
CA GLU A 92 -10.35 13.50 8.37
C GLU A 92 -10.13 12.32 7.42
N PHE A 93 -10.27 12.54 6.12
CA PHE A 93 -9.96 11.56 5.08
C PHE A 93 -8.50 11.10 5.14
N LEU A 94 -7.55 12.02 5.19
CA LEU A 94 -6.14 11.71 5.27
C LEU A 94 -5.77 11.00 6.59
N LEU A 95 -6.31 11.46 7.71
CA LEU A 95 -6.12 10.82 9.02
C LEU A 95 -6.71 9.41 9.06
N LYS A 96 -7.85 9.18 8.41
CA LYS A 96 -8.44 7.85 8.26
C LYS A 96 -7.50 6.93 7.48
N GLY A 97 -6.91 7.40 6.38
CA GLY A 97 -5.92 6.64 5.60
C GLY A 97 -4.73 6.19 6.47
N PHE A 98 -4.15 7.09 7.24
CA PHE A 98 -3.09 6.76 8.20
C PHE A 98 -3.52 5.71 9.21
N LYS A 99 -4.72 5.84 9.78
CA LYS A 99 -5.26 4.89 10.75
C LYS A 99 -5.46 3.49 10.15
N LEU A 100 -5.91 3.40 8.93
CA LEU A 100 -6.09 2.12 8.23
C LEU A 100 -4.75 1.43 7.97
N ILE A 101 -3.74 2.19 7.53
CA ILE A 101 -2.37 1.69 7.38
C ILE A 101 -1.81 1.20 8.73
N ASP A 102 -2.01 1.96 9.80
CA ASP A 102 -1.52 1.59 11.14
C ASP A 102 -2.22 0.35 11.70
N ASN A 103 -3.45 0.07 11.30
CA ASN A 103 -4.20 -1.13 11.67
C ASN A 103 -3.80 -2.37 10.84
N ASN A 104 -3.27 -2.21 9.63
CA ASN A 104 -2.81 -3.33 8.82
C ASN A 104 -1.38 -3.69 9.20
N LYS A 105 -1.21 -4.84 9.86
CA LYS A 105 0.10 -5.25 10.39
C LYS A 105 1.21 -5.35 9.35
N MET A 106 0.90 -5.86 8.16
CA MET A 106 1.88 -6.08 7.09
C MET A 106 2.30 -4.76 6.48
N VAL A 107 1.34 -3.91 6.11
CA VAL A 107 1.58 -2.58 5.55
C VAL A 107 2.33 -1.72 6.57
N LYS A 108 1.87 -1.70 7.83
CA LYS A 108 2.53 -1.00 8.93
C LYS A 108 3.99 -1.42 9.11
N GLN A 109 4.26 -2.73 9.16
CA GLN A 109 5.63 -3.24 9.33
C GLN A 109 6.56 -2.76 8.21
N LEU A 110 6.08 -2.79 6.96
CA LEU A 110 6.86 -2.33 5.83
C LEU A 110 7.14 -0.83 5.92
N TYR A 111 6.12 -0.02 6.17
CA TYR A 111 6.26 1.45 6.29
C TYR A 111 7.02 1.89 7.54
N GLN A 112 7.15 1.05 8.56
CA GLN A 112 7.97 1.32 9.74
C GLN A 112 9.40 0.78 9.64
N ASN A 113 9.73 0.02 8.59
CA ASN A 113 11.03 -0.59 8.42
C ASN A 113 11.66 -0.20 7.07
N GLN A 114 12.34 0.96 7.06
CA GLN A 114 13.01 1.48 5.87
C GLN A 114 13.97 0.46 5.23
N GLN A 115 14.68 -0.35 6.02
CA GLN A 115 15.61 -1.34 5.49
C GLN A 115 14.87 -2.47 4.75
N GLU A 116 13.75 -2.96 5.29
CA GLU A 116 12.93 -3.98 4.61
C GLU A 116 12.31 -3.41 3.34
N TYR A 117 11.81 -2.18 3.37
CA TYR A 117 11.29 -1.50 2.19
C TYR A 117 12.35 -1.37 1.09
N GLN A 118 13.55 -0.89 1.43
CA GLN A 118 14.64 -0.78 0.45
C GLN A 118 15.08 -2.14 -0.09
N GLN A 119 15.10 -3.17 0.76
CA GLN A 119 15.41 -4.54 0.33
C GLN A 119 14.36 -5.07 -0.65
N LEU A 120 13.09 -4.85 -0.37
CA LEU A 120 11.96 -5.22 -1.22
C LEU A 120 12.10 -4.55 -2.60
N VAL A 121 12.21 -3.22 -2.63
CA VAL A 121 12.33 -2.44 -3.88
C VAL A 121 13.52 -2.88 -4.73
N ARG A 122 14.67 -3.19 -4.11
CA ARG A 122 15.88 -3.66 -4.84
C ARG A 122 15.72 -5.04 -5.46
N LYS A 123 14.80 -5.86 -4.95
CA LYS A 123 14.59 -7.25 -5.40
C LYS A 123 13.51 -7.37 -6.47
N LEU A 124 12.71 -6.35 -6.66
CA LEU A 124 11.63 -6.33 -7.64
C LEU A 124 12.09 -5.71 -8.97
N PRO A 125 11.54 -6.16 -10.09
CA PRO A 125 11.71 -5.47 -11.37
C PRO A 125 11.25 -4.02 -11.27
N VAL A 126 11.97 -3.09 -11.91
CA VAL A 126 11.65 -1.66 -11.91
C VAL A 126 10.25 -1.42 -12.46
N GLU A 127 9.89 -2.14 -13.52
CA GLU A 127 8.58 -2.06 -14.18
C GLU A 127 7.43 -2.42 -13.22
N ARG A 128 7.67 -3.31 -12.25
CA ARG A 128 6.67 -3.69 -11.25
C ARG A 128 6.40 -2.54 -10.28
N ILE A 129 7.45 -1.85 -9.86
CA ILE A 129 7.33 -0.68 -8.96
C ILE A 129 6.69 0.50 -9.70
N GLU A 130 7.13 0.78 -10.93
CA GLU A 130 6.55 1.83 -11.76
C GLU A 130 5.06 1.58 -12.02
N GLY A 131 4.69 0.35 -12.40
CA GLY A 131 3.30 -0.03 -12.62
C GLY A 131 2.42 0.13 -11.38
N HIS A 132 2.95 -0.20 -10.19
CA HIS A 132 2.24 0.04 -8.92
C HIS A 132 1.99 1.54 -8.68
N ILE A 133 3.02 2.38 -8.88
CA ILE A 133 2.92 3.83 -8.75
C ILE A 133 1.91 4.42 -9.74
N GLU A 134 1.91 3.94 -10.99
CA GLU A 134 0.97 4.37 -12.02
C GLU A 134 -0.46 3.98 -11.65
N ASN A 135 -0.69 2.74 -11.23
CA ASN A 135 -2.01 2.25 -10.82
C ASN A 135 -2.61 3.08 -9.66
N ASP A 136 -1.83 3.38 -8.64
CA ASP A 136 -2.26 4.25 -7.54
C ASP A 136 -2.63 5.65 -8.02
N THR A 137 -1.84 6.18 -8.97
CA THR A 137 -2.11 7.49 -9.56
C THR A 137 -3.40 7.47 -10.38
N GLU A 138 -3.60 6.43 -11.20
CA GLU A 138 -4.79 6.28 -12.04
C GLU A 138 -6.08 6.16 -11.22
N LYS A 139 -6.04 5.47 -10.07
CA LYS A 139 -7.20 5.36 -9.15
C LYS A 139 -7.61 6.71 -8.55
N LEU A 140 -6.66 7.58 -8.26
CA LEU A 140 -6.92 8.91 -7.70
C LEU A 140 -7.29 9.97 -8.74
N MET A 141 -6.86 9.81 -10.00
CA MET A 141 -7.07 10.78 -11.07
C MET A 141 -8.54 11.18 -11.29
N PRO A 142 -9.54 10.26 -11.35
CA PRO A 142 -10.93 10.63 -11.55
C PRO A 142 -11.46 11.52 -10.41
N ILE A 143 -11.09 11.21 -9.17
CA ILE A 143 -11.54 11.94 -7.97
C ILE A 143 -10.95 13.35 -7.97
N ILE A 144 -9.63 13.47 -8.15
CA ILE A 144 -8.94 14.76 -8.20
C ILE A 144 -9.51 15.62 -9.32
N THR A 145 -9.71 15.05 -10.51
CA THR A 145 -10.25 15.77 -11.68
C THR A 145 -11.69 16.21 -11.44
N SER A 146 -12.52 15.40 -10.77
CA SER A 146 -13.90 15.79 -10.43
C SER A 146 -13.89 16.95 -9.46
N LEU A 147 -13.11 16.89 -8.39
CA LEU A 147 -13.02 17.95 -7.39
C LEU A 147 -12.48 19.27 -7.99
N GLN A 148 -11.57 19.21 -8.96
CA GLN A 148 -11.10 20.38 -9.70
C GLN A 148 -12.20 20.98 -10.57
N LYS A 149 -12.95 20.17 -11.32
CA LYS A 149 -14.09 20.62 -12.14
C LYS A 149 -15.19 21.28 -11.31
N GLU A 150 -15.38 20.82 -10.08
CA GLU A 150 -16.34 21.38 -9.13
C GLU A 150 -15.79 22.64 -8.42
N GLY A 151 -14.52 23.00 -8.67
CA GLY A 151 -13.86 24.13 -8.01
C GLY A 151 -13.54 23.91 -6.53
N LYS A 152 -13.60 22.66 -6.05
CA LYS A 152 -13.39 22.29 -4.64
C LYS A 152 -11.93 22.28 -4.22
N ILE A 153 -11.03 22.01 -5.16
CA ILE A 153 -9.58 21.98 -4.92
C ILE A 153 -8.85 22.87 -5.93
N ILE A 154 -7.58 23.15 -5.62
CA ILE A 154 -6.73 23.99 -6.45
C ILE A 154 -6.55 23.41 -7.86
N GLU A 155 -6.35 24.32 -8.84
CA GLU A 155 -5.94 23.99 -10.21
C GLU A 155 -4.45 23.64 -10.23
N GLN A 156 -4.14 22.35 -10.16
CA GLN A 156 -2.78 21.81 -10.26
C GLN A 156 -2.81 20.52 -11.06
N ASN A 157 -1.68 20.12 -11.64
CA ASN A 157 -1.59 18.83 -12.32
C ASN A 157 -2.02 17.70 -11.36
N PRO A 158 -3.04 16.90 -11.69
CA PRO A 158 -3.54 15.84 -10.81
C PRO A 158 -2.47 14.82 -10.41
N LYS A 159 -1.46 14.56 -11.26
CA LYS A 159 -0.32 13.69 -10.92
C LYS A 159 0.54 14.28 -9.79
N ILE A 160 0.67 15.61 -9.74
CA ILE A 160 1.39 16.28 -8.66
C ILE A 160 0.61 16.16 -7.35
N ILE A 161 -0.71 16.34 -7.38
CA ILE A 161 -1.57 16.15 -6.20
C ILE A 161 -1.48 14.70 -5.70
N SER A 162 -1.60 13.72 -6.60
CA SER A 162 -1.42 12.30 -6.24
C SER A 162 -0.04 12.03 -5.61
N GLY A 163 1.03 12.59 -6.19
CA GLY A 163 2.39 12.48 -5.64
C GLY A 163 2.51 13.12 -4.25
N LEU A 164 1.87 14.27 -4.03
CA LEU A 164 1.84 14.93 -2.72
C LEU A 164 1.14 14.07 -1.67
N LEU A 165 -0.01 13.47 -2.00
CA LEU A 165 -0.73 12.58 -1.10
C LEU A 165 0.08 11.33 -0.78
N ARG A 166 0.72 10.72 -1.79
CA ARG A 166 1.61 9.56 -1.58
C ARG A 166 2.80 9.91 -0.68
N SER A 167 3.38 11.10 -0.83
CA SER A 167 4.53 11.49 -0.02
C SER A 167 4.24 11.52 1.48
N LEU A 168 3.00 11.81 1.88
CA LEU A 168 2.58 11.74 3.28
C LEU A 168 2.81 10.34 3.87
N PHE A 169 2.41 9.30 3.14
CA PHE A 169 2.56 7.92 3.61
C PHE A 169 4.02 7.46 3.59
N LEU A 170 4.77 7.85 2.55
CA LEU A 170 6.20 7.53 2.44
C LEU A 170 7.04 8.16 3.56
N LEU A 171 6.62 9.29 4.13
CA LEU A 171 7.28 9.88 5.31
C LEU A 171 7.29 8.95 6.53
N SER A 172 6.35 8.01 6.61
CA SER A 172 6.35 6.99 7.68
C SER A 172 7.60 6.11 7.67
N LEU A 173 8.23 5.91 6.50
CA LEU A 173 9.51 5.20 6.36
C LEU A 173 10.69 5.96 6.97
N HIS A 174 10.55 7.27 7.19
CA HIS A 174 11.57 8.16 7.70
C HIS A 174 11.27 8.67 9.13
N LYS A 175 10.41 7.95 9.83
CA LYS A 175 9.97 8.31 11.20
C LYS A 175 11.14 8.52 12.15
N GLU A 176 12.16 7.66 12.10
CA GLU A 176 13.35 7.76 12.96
C GLU A 176 14.19 9.01 12.64
N GLU A 177 14.33 9.34 11.35
CA GLU A 177 15.09 10.51 10.88
C GLU A 177 14.37 11.83 11.18
N ILE A 178 13.03 11.85 11.14
CA ILE A 178 12.20 13.00 11.50
C ILE A 178 12.20 13.21 13.02
N GLY A 179 12.30 12.13 13.78
CA GLY A 179 12.23 12.10 15.24
C GLY A 179 10.98 11.40 15.75
N THR A 180 11.15 10.23 16.35
CA THR A 180 10.06 9.33 16.73
C THR A 180 9.02 9.99 17.65
N GLU A 181 9.48 10.88 18.56
CA GLU A 181 8.59 11.55 19.53
C GLU A 181 7.72 12.63 18.87
N ILE A 182 8.29 13.40 17.92
CA ILE A 182 7.57 14.49 17.25
C ILE A 182 6.83 14.06 15.99
N PHE A 183 7.10 12.84 15.49
CA PHE A 183 6.55 12.36 14.23
C PHE A 183 5.02 12.43 14.16
N PRO A 184 4.24 12.00 15.18
CA PRO A 184 2.78 12.07 15.13
C PRO A 184 2.26 13.50 14.94
N ASP A 185 2.79 14.45 15.70
CA ASP A 185 2.37 15.85 15.65
C ASP A 185 2.82 16.51 14.32
N THR A 186 4.01 16.12 13.83
CA THR A 186 4.53 16.58 12.53
C THR A 186 3.62 16.14 11.38
N ILE A 187 3.20 14.88 11.37
CA ILE A 187 2.30 14.37 10.33
C ILE A 187 0.91 15.02 10.45
N GLU A 188 0.39 15.21 11.64
CA GLU A 188 -0.91 15.87 11.83
C GLU A 188 -0.87 17.32 11.31
N LEU A 189 0.18 18.06 11.64
CA LEU A 189 0.38 19.43 11.13
C LEU A 189 0.53 19.44 9.60
N LEU A 190 1.29 18.50 9.04
CA LEU A 190 1.47 18.39 7.59
C LEU A 190 0.17 18.10 6.86
N ILE A 191 -0.65 17.18 7.40
CA ILE A 191 -2.00 16.88 6.88
C ILE A 191 -2.88 18.14 6.92
N GLU A 192 -2.84 18.90 8.00
CA GLU A 192 -3.58 20.15 8.11
C GLU A 192 -3.15 21.17 7.06
N LEU A 193 -1.86 21.41 6.92
CA LEU A 193 -1.31 22.35 5.93
C LEU A 193 -1.63 21.93 4.49
N ILE A 194 -1.56 20.63 4.18
CA ILE A 194 -1.93 20.08 2.87
C ILE A 194 -3.42 20.27 2.63
N SER A 195 -4.26 20.00 3.62
CA SER A 195 -5.71 20.18 3.49
C SER A 195 -6.08 21.63 3.24
N GLN A 196 -5.50 22.57 4.00
CA GLN A 196 -5.68 24.01 3.79
C GLN A 196 -5.15 24.47 2.43
N GLY A 197 -4.05 23.92 1.96
CA GLY A 197 -3.45 24.29 0.68
C GLY A 197 -4.14 23.71 -0.55
N LEU A 198 -4.81 22.57 -0.41
CA LEU A 198 -5.50 21.93 -1.53
C LEU A 198 -6.96 22.33 -1.66
N ILE A 199 -7.69 22.47 -0.56
CA ILE A 199 -9.13 22.77 -0.56
C ILE A 199 -9.35 24.26 -0.78
N LYS A 200 -10.30 24.58 -1.66
CA LYS A 200 -10.80 25.94 -1.87
C LYS A 200 -12.09 26.11 -1.06
N GLU A 201 -12.09 27.04 -0.13
CA GLU A 201 -13.28 27.53 0.58
C GLU A 201 -14.01 28.60 -0.22
#